data_645c395cc55051619f6e62c89340e088
#
_entry.id   645c395cc55051619f6e62c89340e088
#
_cell.length_a   1.000
_cell.length_b   1.000
_cell.length_c   1.000
_cell.angle_alpha   90.00
_cell.angle_beta   90.00
_cell.angle_gamma   90.00
#
_symmetry.space_group_name_H-M   'P 1'
#
loop_
_entity.id
_entity.type
_entity.pdbx_description
1 polymer ?
#
loop_
_entity_poly.entity_id
_entity_poly.type
_entity_poly.pdbx_seq_one_letter_code
_entity_poly.pdbx_strand_id
1 'polypeptide(L)'
;DVAAMALDHLDQTNESDASFLMKLARQYGAIASVKDGNLLFIRQGQGKTASGKPLPVITITRKDGDSHRFSLADRGAYTGVIAHWLHTREPEKKETAKVKRRRRTTKPKEPEAKQGDYLVGTDENVLVLNRTYANRSNAERAAKMNWERLQRGVATFSLQLAEGRADLYTEMPVKVSG
;
A
#
# COMPACT_ATOMS: atom_id res chain seq x y z
N ASP A 1 -2.19 -1.06 10.37
CA ASP A 1 -1.05 -1.65 11.06
C ASP A 1 -0.61 -2.90 10.30
N VAL A 2 0.66 -2.91 9.80
CA VAL A 2 1.17 -4.03 8.99
C VAL A 2 1.31 -5.30 9.85
N ALA A 3 1.55 -5.15 11.14
CA ALA A 3 1.70 -6.26 12.09
C ALA A 3 0.39 -7.04 12.33
N ALA A 4 -0.75 -6.49 11.99
CA ALA A 4 -2.06 -7.12 12.19
C ALA A 4 -2.63 -7.79 10.92
N MET A 5 -1.84 -7.89 9.84
CA MET A 5 -2.30 -8.54 8.62
C MET A 5 -2.20 -10.05 8.74
N ALA A 6 -3.34 -10.72 8.77
CA ALA A 6 -3.38 -12.17 8.63
C ALA A 6 -3.09 -12.55 7.17
N LEU A 7 -2.13 -13.43 6.98
CA LEU A 7 -1.79 -14.00 5.69
C LEU A 7 -2.17 -15.47 5.71
N ASP A 8 -3.09 -15.87 4.85
CA ASP A 8 -3.61 -17.24 4.84
C ASP A 8 -2.55 -18.26 4.40
N HIS A 9 -1.71 -17.87 3.45
CA HIS A 9 -0.66 -18.72 2.89
C HIS A 9 0.40 -17.89 2.19
N LEU A 10 1.65 -18.21 2.42
CA LEU A 10 2.81 -17.61 1.77
C LEU A 10 3.81 -18.71 1.41
N ASP A 11 4.19 -18.77 0.14
CA ASP A 11 5.24 -19.63 -0.35
C ASP A 11 6.49 -18.83 -0.71
N GLN A 12 7.61 -19.26 -0.19
CA GLN A 12 8.92 -18.83 -0.64
C GLN A 12 9.47 -19.91 -1.56
N THR A 13 9.54 -19.62 -2.86
CA THR A 13 9.99 -20.61 -3.86
C THR A 13 11.15 -20.03 -4.66
N ASN A 14 12.30 -20.71 -4.63
CA ASN A 14 13.49 -20.38 -5.40
C ASN A 14 13.98 -18.92 -5.28
N GLU A 15 13.84 -18.32 -4.12
CA GLU A 15 14.28 -16.96 -3.83
C GLU A 15 14.91 -16.84 -2.44
N SER A 16 15.81 -15.87 -2.25
CA SER A 16 16.40 -15.60 -0.95
C SER A 16 15.40 -14.94 0.01
N ASP A 17 15.63 -15.07 1.32
CA ASP A 17 14.81 -14.44 2.36
C ASP A 17 14.68 -12.93 2.16
N ALA A 18 15.78 -12.27 1.79
CA ALA A 18 15.77 -10.83 1.50
C ALA A 18 14.87 -10.49 0.31
N SER A 19 14.94 -11.28 -0.77
CA SER A 19 14.08 -11.10 -1.95
C SER A 19 12.61 -11.32 -1.60
N PHE A 20 12.30 -12.37 -0.84
CA PHE A 20 10.97 -12.69 -0.37
C PHE A 20 10.38 -11.57 0.49
N LEU A 21 11.15 -11.08 1.47
CA LEU A 21 10.71 -9.97 2.34
C LEU A 21 10.50 -8.67 1.56
N MET A 22 11.38 -8.34 0.61
CA MET A 22 11.20 -7.16 -0.25
C MET A 22 9.99 -7.29 -1.17
N LYS A 23 9.72 -8.49 -1.68
CA LYS A 23 8.52 -8.78 -2.47
C LYS A 23 7.25 -8.57 -1.64
N LEU A 24 7.22 -9.08 -0.42
CA LEU A 24 6.12 -8.86 0.52
C LEU A 24 5.97 -7.38 0.86
N ALA A 25 7.06 -6.70 1.17
CA ALA A 25 7.03 -5.28 1.48
C ALA A 25 6.40 -4.47 0.34
N ARG A 26 6.81 -4.72 -0.91
CA ARG A 26 6.21 -4.06 -2.08
C ARG A 26 4.73 -4.39 -2.23
N GLN A 27 4.34 -5.64 -1.98
CA GLN A 27 2.95 -6.09 -2.10
C GLN A 27 2.04 -5.43 -1.05
N TYR A 28 2.57 -5.13 0.12
CA TYR A 28 1.82 -4.57 1.25
C TYR A 28 2.12 -3.09 1.54
N GLY A 29 2.90 -2.42 0.65
CA GLY A 29 3.26 -1.01 0.80
C GLY A 29 4.08 -0.71 2.03
N ALA A 30 4.91 -1.68 2.37
CA ALA A 30 5.85 -1.59 3.46
C ALA A 30 7.29 -1.42 2.92
N ILE A 31 8.18 -1.10 3.81
CA ILE A 31 9.63 -1.13 3.62
C ILE A 31 10.16 -2.25 4.50
N ALA A 32 10.90 -3.17 3.89
CA ALA A 32 11.71 -4.14 4.60
C ALA A 32 13.15 -3.66 4.64
N SER A 33 13.75 -3.55 5.81
CA SER A 33 15.12 -3.12 6.01
C SER A 33 15.71 -3.82 7.24
N VAL A 34 17.01 -4.06 7.22
CA VAL A 34 17.74 -4.55 8.41
C VAL A 34 18.55 -3.39 8.97
N LYS A 35 18.34 -3.09 10.26
CA LYS A 35 19.05 -2.04 10.96
C LYS A 35 19.39 -2.52 12.38
N ASP A 36 20.66 -2.35 12.77
CA ASP A 36 21.18 -2.75 14.08
C ASP A 36 20.83 -4.19 14.47
N GLY A 37 20.93 -5.14 13.50
CA GLY A 37 20.60 -6.54 13.69
C GLY A 37 19.09 -6.85 13.76
N ASN A 38 18.22 -5.85 13.62
CA ASN A 38 16.77 -6.02 13.66
C ASN A 38 16.16 -5.89 12.28
N LEU A 39 15.22 -6.79 11.96
CA LEU A 39 14.39 -6.67 10.77
C LEU A 39 13.28 -5.64 11.02
N LEU A 40 13.30 -4.57 10.25
CA LEU A 40 12.24 -3.58 10.22
C LEU A 40 11.29 -3.87 9.07
N PHE A 41 9.99 -3.94 9.37
CA PHE A 41 8.93 -4.07 8.38
C PHE A 41 7.87 -3.02 8.69
N ILE A 42 8.01 -1.85 8.06
CA ILE A 42 7.21 -0.66 8.40
C ILE A 42 6.44 -0.17 7.18
N ARG A 43 5.28 0.43 7.41
CA ARG A 43 4.49 1.04 6.34
C ARG A 43 5.19 2.31 5.83
N GLN A 44 5.30 2.43 4.51
CA GLN A 44 5.94 3.56 3.85
C GLN A 44 5.15 4.88 4.05
N GLY A 45 5.86 5.99 4.20
CA GLY A 45 5.28 7.33 4.21
C GLY A 45 4.51 7.71 5.48
N GLN A 46 4.66 6.95 6.57
CA GLN A 46 3.98 7.25 7.83
C GLN A 46 4.68 8.34 8.67
N GLY A 47 5.93 8.70 8.36
CA GLY A 47 6.72 9.62 9.18
C GLY A 47 6.88 9.18 10.64
N LYS A 48 6.90 7.86 10.87
CA LYS A 48 6.98 7.25 12.22
C LYS A 48 8.07 6.20 12.27
N THR A 49 8.64 6.04 13.46
CA THR A 49 9.55 4.93 13.77
C THR A 49 8.81 3.59 13.80
N ALA A 50 9.55 2.47 13.83
CA ALA A 50 8.97 1.13 14.03
C ALA A 50 8.16 1.01 15.33
N SER A 51 8.53 1.77 16.37
CA SER A 51 7.80 1.84 17.66
C SER A 51 6.58 2.79 17.63
N GLY A 52 6.26 3.39 16.46
CA GLY A 52 5.11 4.28 16.29
C GLY A 52 5.34 5.73 16.70
N LYS A 53 6.53 6.10 17.16
CA LYS A 53 6.89 7.49 17.49
C LYS A 53 7.01 8.32 16.20
N PRO A 54 6.51 9.57 16.17
CA PRO A 54 6.70 10.42 15.01
C PRO A 54 8.19 10.72 14.79
N LEU A 55 8.62 10.69 13.53
CA LEU A 55 9.93 11.13 13.12
C LEU A 55 10.02 12.67 13.19
N PRO A 56 11.17 13.24 13.53
CA PRO A 56 11.35 14.68 13.51
C PRO A 56 11.17 15.22 12.09
N VAL A 57 10.53 16.37 11.98
CA VAL A 57 10.39 17.08 10.71
C VAL A 57 11.64 17.91 10.49
N ILE A 58 12.33 17.69 9.38
CA ILE A 58 13.47 18.50 8.99
C ILE A 58 13.01 19.62 8.07
N THR A 59 13.47 20.83 8.37
CA THR A 59 13.26 21.98 7.49
C THR A 59 14.50 22.18 6.64
N ILE A 60 14.29 22.27 5.33
CA ILE A 60 15.31 22.61 4.35
C ILE A 60 14.89 23.90 3.69
N THR A 61 15.78 24.88 3.69
CA THR A 61 15.56 26.18 3.05
C THR A 61 16.38 26.27 1.77
N ARG A 62 16.06 27.24 0.93
CA ARG A 62 16.81 27.49 -0.31
C ARG A 62 18.32 27.71 -0.08
N LYS A 63 18.69 28.22 1.09
CA LYS A 63 20.10 28.48 1.45
C LYS A 63 20.90 27.20 1.72
N ASP A 64 20.23 26.11 2.06
CA ASP A 64 20.85 24.84 2.39
C ASP A 64 21.20 24.02 1.13
N GLY A 65 20.72 24.44 -0.04
CA GLY A 65 20.87 23.70 -1.29
C GLY A 65 21.66 24.45 -2.36
N ASP A 66 22.45 23.70 -3.09
CA ASP A 66 23.22 24.18 -4.24
C ASP A 66 22.39 24.18 -5.51
N SER A 67 21.70 23.07 -5.76
CA SER A 67 20.83 22.89 -6.90
C SER A 67 19.57 22.11 -6.54
N HIS A 68 18.48 22.42 -7.20
CA HIS A 68 17.25 21.71 -7.00
C HIS A 68 16.57 21.40 -8.33
N ARG A 69 15.83 20.30 -8.36
CA ARG A 69 14.97 19.92 -9.48
C ARG A 69 13.60 19.56 -8.94
N PHE A 70 12.59 20.24 -9.42
CA PHE A 70 11.21 19.84 -9.22
C PHE A 70 10.69 19.20 -10.50
N SER A 71 10.14 18.01 -10.40
CA SER A 71 9.53 17.29 -11.50
C SER A 71 8.10 16.91 -11.12
N LEU A 72 7.15 17.39 -11.93
CA LEU A 72 5.78 16.97 -11.85
C LEU A 72 5.56 15.95 -12.96
N ALA A 73 5.30 14.70 -12.59
CA ALA A 73 5.01 13.66 -13.57
C ALA A 73 3.49 13.58 -13.76
N ASP A 74 3.01 14.16 -14.84
CA ASP A 74 1.69 13.84 -15.36
C ASP A 74 1.76 12.46 -16.04
N ARG A 75 1.76 11.40 -15.23
CA ARG A 75 1.79 10.02 -15.72
C ARG A 75 0.39 9.62 -16.16
N GLY A 76 -0.08 10.22 -17.29
CA GLY A 76 -1.34 9.86 -17.90
C GLY A 76 -2.52 9.93 -16.94
N ALA A 77 -2.40 10.79 -15.94
CA ALA A 77 -3.40 11.13 -14.92
C ALA A 77 -4.42 10.00 -14.67
N TYR A 78 -3.95 8.84 -14.19
CA TYR A 78 -4.89 7.85 -13.70
C TYR A 78 -5.72 8.46 -12.58
N THR A 79 -7.02 8.49 -12.77
CA THR A 79 -7.99 9.03 -11.81
C THR A 79 -8.50 7.97 -10.85
N GLY A 80 -8.16 6.70 -11.12
CA GLY A 80 -8.54 5.59 -10.27
C GLY A 80 -7.73 4.32 -10.51
N VAL A 81 -7.93 3.32 -9.67
CA VAL A 81 -7.36 1.96 -9.78
C VAL A 81 -8.44 0.94 -9.60
N ILE A 82 -8.54 -0.01 -10.54
CA ILE A 82 -9.46 -1.15 -10.46
C ILE A 82 -8.68 -2.43 -10.18
N ALA A 83 -9.16 -3.21 -9.22
CA ALA A 83 -8.69 -4.55 -8.92
C ALA A 83 -9.84 -5.55 -9.01
N HIS A 84 -9.62 -6.62 -9.77
CA HIS A 84 -10.59 -7.72 -9.91
C HIS A 84 -10.41 -8.76 -8.81
N TRP A 85 -11.49 -9.34 -8.34
CA TRP A 85 -11.44 -10.42 -7.36
C TRP A 85 -12.46 -11.52 -7.65
N LEU A 86 -12.07 -12.74 -7.26
CA LEU A 86 -12.89 -13.93 -7.40
C LEU A 86 -12.63 -14.83 -6.19
N HIS A 87 -13.66 -15.20 -5.46
CA HIS A 87 -13.54 -16.15 -4.36
C HIS A 87 -13.11 -17.54 -4.87
N THR A 88 -11.83 -17.87 -4.68
CA THR A 88 -11.26 -19.13 -5.17
C THR A 88 -11.55 -20.32 -4.27
N ARG A 89 -11.79 -20.09 -2.96
CA ARG A 89 -12.07 -21.17 -2.00
C ARG A 89 -13.51 -21.65 -2.00
N GLU A 90 -14.47 -20.86 -2.51
CA GLU A 90 -15.89 -21.19 -2.55
C GLU A 90 -16.53 -20.71 -3.87
N PRO A 91 -16.06 -21.19 -5.04
CA PRO A 91 -16.62 -20.76 -6.33
C PRO A 91 -18.07 -21.18 -6.49
N GLU A 92 -18.54 -22.23 -5.80
CA GLU A 92 -19.91 -22.73 -5.85
C GLU A 92 -20.40 -23.24 -4.49
N LYS A 93 -20.75 -22.36 -3.56
CA LYS A 93 -21.73 -22.76 -2.55
C LYS A 93 -23.12 -22.61 -3.15
N LYS A 94 -23.64 -23.70 -3.74
CA LYS A 94 -25.09 -23.90 -3.84
C LYS A 94 -25.57 -24.02 -2.41
N GLU A 95 -26.19 -22.99 -1.86
CA GLU A 95 -26.91 -23.08 -0.62
C GLU A 95 -28.10 -24.02 -0.84
N THR A 96 -27.94 -25.27 -0.43
CA THR A 96 -29.12 -26.10 -0.10
C THR A 96 -29.64 -25.53 1.21
N ALA A 97 -30.63 -24.66 1.09
CA ALA A 97 -31.33 -24.06 2.21
C ALA A 97 -32.04 -25.15 3.01
N LYS A 98 -31.41 -25.65 4.07
CA LYS A 98 -32.16 -26.29 5.16
C LYS A 98 -32.71 -25.19 6.03
N VAL A 99 -33.99 -24.84 5.77
CA VAL A 99 -34.77 -23.90 6.56
C VAL A 99 -34.91 -24.45 7.98
N LYS A 100 -34.05 -24.02 8.90
CA LYS A 100 -34.35 -24.07 10.32
C LYS A 100 -34.97 -22.73 10.71
N ARG A 101 -36.31 -22.76 10.97
CA ARG A 101 -37.04 -21.65 11.57
C ARG A 101 -36.32 -21.17 12.82
N ARG A 102 -35.73 -20.00 12.76
CA ARG A 102 -35.22 -19.27 13.93
C ARG A 102 -35.76 -17.84 13.92
N ARG A 103 -36.24 -17.44 15.08
CA ARG A 103 -36.93 -16.19 15.40
C ARG A 103 -36.23 -14.97 14.79
N ARG A 104 -37.05 -14.13 14.21
CA ARG A 104 -36.83 -12.85 13.58
C ARG A 104 -36.22 -11.83 14.54
N THR A 105 -34.97 -11.43 14.33
CA THR A 105 -34.43 -10.08 14.64
C THR A 105 -32.98 -9.95 14.06
N THR A 106 -32.87 -9.90 12.75
CA THR A 106 -31.72 -9.27 12.06
C THR A 106 -32.10 -9.15 10.59
N LYS A 107 -31.86 -7.98 9.99
CA LYS A 107 -32.01 -7.79 8.55
C LYS A 107 -31.25 -8.89 7.81
N PRO A 108 -31.80 -9.48 6.73
CA PRO A 108 -31.10 -10.45 5.91
C PRO A 108 -29.78 -9.80 5.46
N LYS A 109 -28.65 -10.40 5.81
CA LYS A 109 -27.37 -10.04 5.23
C LYS A 109 -27.46 -10.41 3.75
N GLU A 110 -27.42 -9.44 2.85
CA GLU A 110 -27.35 -9.72 1.43
C GLU A 110 -26.20 -10.70 1.17
N PRO A 111 -26.39 -11.71 0.29
CA PRO A 111 -25.33 -12.64 -0.04
C PRO A 111 -24.14 -11.86 -0.57
N GLU A 112 -22.99 -12.00 0.07
CA GLU A 112 -21.76 -11.34 -0.39
C GLU A 112 -21.46 -11.82 -1.81
N ALA A 113 -21.28 -10.88 -2.73
CA ALA A 113 -20.92 -11.19 -4.10
C ALA A 113 -19.66 -12.06 -4.12
N LYS A 114 -19.66 -13.11 -4.94
CA LYS A 114 -18.53 -14.05 -5.03
C LYS A 114 -17.41 -13.57 -5.95
N GLN A 115 -17.68 -12.59 -6.77
CA GLN A 115 -16.74 -11.94 -7.68
C GLN A 115 -17.13 -10.48 -7.87
N GLY A 116 -16.20 -9.66 -8.28
CA GLY A 116 -16.45 -8.26 -8.58
C GLY A 116 -15.19 -7.46 -8.75
N ASP A 117 -15.39 -6.18 -8.90
CA ASP A 117 -14.36 -5.20 -9.10
C ASP A 117 -14.34 -4.24 -7.90
N TYR A 118 -13.15 -3.82 -7.51
CA TYR A 118 -12.97 -2.80 -6.50
C TYR A 118 -12.29 -1.60 -7.12
N LEU A 119 -12.99 -0.47 -7.14
CA LEU A 119 -12.49 0.81 -7.66
C LEU A 119 -12.08 1.72 -6.50
N VAL A 120 -10.92 2.36 -6.64
CA VAL A 120 -10.46 3.48 -5.82
C VAL A 120 -10.25 4.69 -6.71
N GLY A 121 -10.76 5.85 -6.33
CA GLY A 121 -10.74 7.06 -7.15
C GLY A 121 -11.98 7.19 -8.02
N THR A 122 -11.83 7.82 -9.19
CA THR A 122 -12.91 7.96 -10.19
C THR A 122 -12.70 6.99 -11.35
N ASP A 123 -13.72 6.79 -12.16
CA ASP A 123 -13.76 5.82 -13.26
C ASP A 123 -13.38 6.40 -14.63
N GLU A 124 -12.89 7.65 -14.68
CA GLU A 124 -12.60 8.32 -15.96
C GLU A 124 -11.39 7.75 -16.69
N ASN A 125 -10.25 7.63 -15.97
CA ASN A 125 -9.02 7.06 -16.50
C ASN A 125 -8.40 6.13 -15.45
N VAL A 126 -8.72 4.85 -15.51
CA VAL A 126 -8.38 3.89 -14.48
C VAL A 126 -7.22 2.98 -14.86
N LEU A 127 -6.33 2.74 -13.90
CA LEU A 127 -5.34 1.68 -13.99
C LEU A 127 -5.99 0.36 -13.57
N VAL A 128 -6.15 -0.55 -14.51
CA VAL A 128 -6.64 -1.90 -14.24
C VAL A 128 -5.48 -2.78 -13.82
N LEU A 129 -5.57 -3.40 -12.64
CA LEU A 129 -4.57 -4.36 -12.18
C LEU A 129 -4.77 -5.70 -12.88
N ASN A 130 -3.71 -6.18 -13.56
CA ASN A 130 -3.75 -7.41 -14.36
C ASN A 130 -3.93 -8.71 -13.53
N ARG A 131 -3.92 -8.60 -12.21
CA ARG A 131 -4.05 -9.75 -11.30
C ARG A 131 -5.46 -9.82 -10.73
N THR A 132 -6.07 -11.00 -10.80
CA THR A 132 -7.31 -11.31 -10.06
C THR A 132 -6.96 -11.77 -8.64
N TYR A 133 -7.59 -11.19 -7.65
CA TYR A 133 -7.34 -11.47 -6.23
C TYR A 133 -8.31 -12.51 -5.69
N ALA A 134 -7.86 -13.31 -4.71
CA ALA A 134 -8.62 -14.43 -4.16
C ALA A 134 -9.86 -14.02 -3.34
N ASN A 135 -9.95 -12.76 -2.94
CA ASN A 135 -11.09 -12.19 -2.22
C ASN A 135 -11.13 -10.67 -2.34
N ARG A 136 -12.28 -10.09 -1.97
CA ARG A 136 -12.52 -8.65 -2.04
C ARG A 136 -11.52 -7.84 -1.20
N SER A 137 -11.18 -8.28 0.01
CA SER A 137 -10.27 -7.54 0.89
C SER A 137 -8.85 -7.45 0.34
N ASN A 138 -8.38 -8.48 -0.37
CA ASN A 138 -7.10 -8.47 -1.04
C ASN A 138 -7.10 -7.53 -2.27
N ALA A 139 -8.19 -7.51 -3.05
CA ALA A 139 -8.36 -6.58 -4.16
C ALA A 139 -8.40 -5.12 -3.68
N GLU A 140 -9.21 -4.86 -2.65
CA GLU A 140 -9.29 -3.53 -2.01
C GLU A 140 -7.93 -3.04 -1.54
N ARG A 141 -7.18 -3.88 -0.85
CA ARG A 141 -5.83 -3.57 -0.37
C ARG A 141 -4.90 -3.26 -1.54
N ALA A 142 -4.89 -4.10 -2.57
CA ALA A 142 -4.03 -3.92 -3.73
C ALA A 142 -4.38 -2.65 -4.51
N ALA A 143 -5.67 -2.34 -4.69
CA ALA A 143 -6.12 -1.11 -5.34
C ALA A 143 -5.67 0.12 -4.56
N LYS A 144 -5.93 0.17 -3.24
CA LYS A 144 -5.50 1.27 -2.37
C LYS A 144 -3.98 1.48 -2.39
N MET A 145 -3.22 0.39 -2.32
CA MET A 145 -1.75 0.45 -2.36
C MET A 145 -1.22 1.02 -3.67
N ASN A 146 -1.76 0.57 -4.80
CA ASN A 146 -1.37 1.09 -6.10
C ASN A 146 -1.80 2.56 -6.26
N TRP A 147 -2.98 2.91 -5.77
CA TRP A 147 -3.45 4.29 -5.75
C TRP A 147 -2.53 5.20 -4.93
N GLU A 148 -2.19 4.85 -3.70
CA GLU A 148 -1.25 5.60 -2.87
C GLU A 148 0.14 5.74 -3.54
N ARG A 149 0.60 4.69 -4.25
CA ARG A 149 1.85 4.73 -5.00
C ARG A 149 1.78 5.71 -6.17
N LEU A 150 0.67 5.75 -6.91
CA LEU A 150 0.45 6.71 -7.98
C LEU A 150 0.45 8.13 -7.44
N GLN A 151 -0.27 8.38 -6.36
CA GLN A 151 -0.34 9.70 -5.73
C GLN A 151 1.04 10.20 -5.26
N ARG A 152 1.86 9.34 -4.66
CA ARG A 152 3.23 9.70 -4.25
C ARG A 152 4.15 9.97 -5.43
N GLY A 153 3.88 9.36 -6.57
CA GLY A 153 4.70 9.52 -7.78
C GLY A 153 4.39 10.77 -8.61
N VAL A 154 3.37 11.54 -8.24
CA VAL A 154 2.95 12.73 -9.01
C VAL A 154 3.99 13.84 -8.98
N ALA A 155 4.64 14.06 -7.84
CA ALA A 155 5.65 15.11 -7.69
C ALA A 155 6.93 14.53 -7.11
N THR A 156 8.06 14.89 -7.70
CA THR A 156 9.39 14.56 -7.21
C THR A 156 10.19 15.84 -7.04
N PHE A 157 10.75 16.00 -5.86
CA PHE A 157 11.67 17.08 -5.56
C PHE A 157 13.03 16.49 -5.24
N SER A 158 14.04 16.90 -5.98
CA SER A 158 15.43 16.52 -5.78
C SER A 158 16.21 17.75 -5.40
N LEU A 159 16.99 17.66 -4.35
CA LEU A 159 17.82 18.74 -3.84
C LEU A 159 19.22 18.22 -3.58
N GLN A 160 20.22 18.93 -4.08
CA GLN A 160 21.61 18.75 -3.70
C GLN A 160 21.92 19.73 -2.58
N LEU A 161 22.29 19.21 -1.43
CA LEU A 161 22.69 20.03 -0.29
C LEU A 161 24.11 20.56 -0.52
N ALA A 162 24.35 21.82 -0.16
CA ALA A 162 25.69 22.44 -0.19
C ALA A 162 26.64 21.78 0.83
N GLU A 163 26.10 21.39 1.97
CA GLU A 163 26.82 20.68 3.02
C GLU A 163 26.10 19.35 3.39
N GLY A 164 26.90 18.31 3.66
CA GLY A 164 26.37 17.01 4.10
C GLY A 164 25.72 17.12 5.48
N ARG A 165 24.56 16.48 5.63
CA ARG A 165 23.80 16.43 6.88
C ARG A 165 23.67 15.01 7.38
N ALA A 166 24.31 14.70 8.50
CA ALA A 166 24.28 13.37 9.12
C ALA A 166 22.94 13.04 9.80
N ASP A 167 22.10 14.04 10.04
CA ASP A 167 20.79 13.91 10.64
C ASP A 167 19.69 13.48 9.64
N LEU A 168 20.02 13.42 8.35
CA LEU A 168 19.11 13.00 7.29
C LEU A 168 19.15 11.48 7.12
N TYR A 169 17.99 10.84 7.17
CA TYR A 169 17.83 9.43 6.85
C TYR A 169 16.49 9.19 6.13
N THR A 170 16.33 8.02 5.56
CA THR A 170 15.15 7.66 4.75
C THR A 170 13.84 7.73 5.55
N GLU A 171 12.74 8.07 4.86
CA GLU A 171 11.38 8.19 5.40
C GLU A 171 11.15 9.35 6.38
N MET A 172 12.11 10.25 6.54
CA MET A 172 11.85 11.45 7.33
C MET A 172 10.93 12.42 6.60
N PRO A 173 9.97 13.02 7.30
CA PRO A 173 9.19 14.12 6.76
C PRO A 173 10.07 15.36 6.62
N VAL A 174 10.08 15.94 5.43
CA VAL A 174 10.89 17.13 5.11
C VAL A 174 9.96 18.27 4.71
N LYS A 175 10.16 19.43 5.31
CA LYS A 175 9.52 20.69 4.92
C LYS A 175 10.52 21.52 4.13
N VAL A 176 10.19 21.78 2.88
CA VAL A 176 10.99 22.64 2.02
C VAL A 176 10.36 24.02 1.97
N SER A 177 11.16 25.05 2.17
CA SER A 177 10.73 26.46 2.10
C SER A 177 11.78 27.31 1.39
N GLY A 178 11.32 28.29 0.62
CA GLY A 178 12.19 29.20 -0.10
C GLY A 178 11.45 30.31 -0.75
#